data_c22525e5372e3dae2816125722a37701
#
_entry.id   c22525e5372e3dae2816125722a37701
#
_cell.length_a   1.000
_cell.length_b   1.000
_cell.length_c   1.000
_cell.angle_alpha   90.00
_cell.angle_beta   90.00
_cell.angle_gamma   90.00
#
_symmetry.space_group_name_H-M   'P 1'
#
loop_
_entity.id
_entity.type
_entity.pdbx_description
1 polymer ?
#
loop_
_entity_poly.entity_id
_entity_poly.type
_entity_poly.pdbx_seq_one_letter_code
_entity_poly.pdbx_strand_id
1 'polypeptide(L)'
;MGAMSSYPVRTRRWTRREYDRLIDLGILHEDEPIELLAGQMLVAEPKTPLDSTAIGLAGDALRVAFGDGWLVCTHNPIALDDESEPEPDVMVVAGQIRDYRDAHPERAALVVEVALSSLAFDRRHKGSLYARAGVADYWIVNLVDRVVEVRRRPAPDPGADFGAAYQDIELARPGATLTPLAKPAARVAVDDLLP
;
A
#
# COMPACT_ATOMS: atom_id res chain seq x y z
N MET A 1 -20.04 19.09 -39.35
CA MET A 1 -19.16 18.42 -38.38
C MET A 1 -19.36 19.15 -37.05
N GLY A 2 -20.30 18.65 -36.24
CA GLY A 2 -20.71 19.28 -34.98
C GLY A 2 -19.63 19.09 -33.92
N ALA A 3 -19.18 20.16 -33.31
CA ALA A 3 -18.32 20.13 -32.14
C ALA A 3 -19.08 19.41 -31.00
N MET A 4 -18.62 18.26 -30.56
CA MET A 4 -19.08 17.64 -29.33
C MET A 4 -18.70 18.57 -28.20
N SER A 5 -19.70 19.26 -27.63
CA SER A 5 -19.58 20.03 -26.41
C SER A 5 -19.13 19.08 -25.30
N SER A 6 -17.86 19.18 -24.86
CA SER A 6 -17.38 18.45 -23.70
C SER A 6 -17.97 19.09 -22.45
N TYR A 7 -19.09 18.57 -21.95
CA TYR A 7 -19.54 18.94 -20.61
C TYR A 7 -18.47 18.53 -19.58
N PRO A 8 -18.02 19.42 -18.71
CA PRO A 8 -17.08 19.05 -17.65
C PRO A 8 -17.79 18.11 -16.68
N VAL A 9 -17.50 16.82 -16.79
CA VAL A 9 -17.96 15.85 -15.80
C VAL A 9 -17.11 15.99 -14.56
N ARG A 10 -17.75 16.28 -13.44
CA ARG A 10 -17.09 16.31 -12.12
C ARG A 10 -17.51 15.05 -11.36
N THR A 11 -16.53 14.24 -10.97
CA THR A 11 -16.75 13.15 -10.03
C THR A 11 -16.78 13.71 -8.61
N ARG A 12 -17.65 13.19 -7.76
CA ARG A 12 -17.62 13.49 -6.33
C ARG A 12 -16.40 12.80 -5.72
N ARG A 13 -15.68 13.52 -4.86
CA ARG A 13 -14.65 12.93 -3.99
C ARG A 13 -15.28 12.62 -2.63
N TRP A 14 -14.90 11.49 -2.07
CA TRP A 14 -15.34 11.03 -0.77
C TRP A 14 -14.27 11.35 0.27
N THR A 15 -14.71 11.75 1.44
CA THR A 15 -13.85 11.85 2.60
C THR A 15 -13.86 10.52 3.35
N ARG A 16 -12.79 10.24 4.10
CA ARG A 16 -12.69 9.08 4.98
C ARG A 16 -13.86 9.01 5.97
N ARG A 17 -14.23 10.16 6.57
CA ARG A 17 -15.40 10.26 7.45
C ARG A 17 -16.71 9.85 6.78
N GLU A 18 -16.90 10.19 5.52
CA GLU A 18 -18.09 9.75 4.77
C GLU A 18 -18.01 8.26 4.45
N TYR A 19 -16.83 7.77 4.10
CA TYR A 19 -16.58 6.35 3.83
C TYR A 19 -16.87 5.50 5.09
N ASP A 20 -16.31 5.85 6.26
CA ASP A 20 -16.59 5.21 7.54
C ASP A 20 -18.10 5.21 7.82
N ARG A 21 -18.76 6.35 7.53
CA ARG A 21 -20.19 6.47 7.75
C ARG A 21 -21.04 5.54 6.87
N LEU A 22 -20.59 5.25 5.64
CA LEU A 22 -21.26 4.29 4.77
C LEU A 22 -21.12 2.86 5.28
N ILE A 23 -19.98 2.52 5.87
CA ILE A 23 -19.73 1.24 6.55
C ILE A 23 -20.61 1.13 7.80
N ASP A 24 -20.61 2.13 8.67
CA ASP A 24 -21.44 2.20 9.89
C ASP A 24 -22.94 2.01 9.62
N LEU A 25 -23.41 2.52 8.48
CA LEU A 25 -24.80 2.42 8.05
C LEU A 25 -25.12 1.10 7.33
N GLY A 26 -24.13 0.23 7.10
CA GLY A 26 -24.27 -1.01 6.35
C GLY A 26 -24.60 -0.79 4.87
N ILE A 27 -24.25 0.37 4.31
CA ILE A 27 -24.38 0.66 2.87
C ILE A 27 -23.24 -0.01 2.12
N LEU A 28 -22.01 0.07 2.67
CA LEU A 28 -20.88 -0.76 2.30
C LEU A 28 -20.77 -1.86 3.35
N HIS A 29 -20.67 -3.10 2.92
CA HIS A 29 -20.43 -4.20 3.85
C HIS A 29 -18.93 -4.25 4.19
N GLU A 30 -18.62 -4.56 5.44
CA GLU A 30 -17.24 -4.72 5.91
C GLU A 30 -16.45 -5.82 5.16
N ASP A 31 -17.17 -6.76 4.53
CA ASP A 31 -16.57 -7.81 3.68
C ASP A 31 -16.37 -7.38 2.22
N GLU A 32 -16.86 -6.21 1.80
CA GLU A 32 -16.63 -5.72 0.45
C GLU A 32 -15.19 -5.22 0.32
N PRO A 33 -14.40 -5.70 -0.66
CA PRO A 33 -13.01 -5.31 -0.81
C PRO A 33 -12.91 -3.90 -1.43
N ILE A 34 -13.40 -2.89 -0.70
CA ILE A 34 -13.42 -1.50 -1.15
C ILE A 34 -12.37 -0.70 -0.40
N GLU A 35 -11.49 -0.03 -1.11
CA GLU A 35 -10.49 0.90 -0.57
C GLU A 35 -10.84 2.33 -0.96
N LEU A 36 -10.58 3.30 -0.08
CA LEU A 36 -10.70 4.72 -0.40
C LEU A 36 -9.33 5.29 -0.80
N LEU A 37 -9.15 5.64 -2.07
CA LEU A 37 -7.91 6.18 -2.62
C LEU A 37 -8.15 7.57 -3.22
N ALA A 38 -7.60 8.61 -2.62
CA ALA A 38 -7.73 9.99 -3.07
C ALA A 38 -9.18 10.40 -3.39
N GLY A 39 -10.10 10.05 -2.51
CA GLY A 39 -11.52 10.35 -2.61
C GLY A 39 -12.32 9.47 -3.60
N GLN A 40 -11.72 8.40 -4.11
CA GLN A 40 -12.37 7.42 -4.97
C GLN A 40 -12.48 6.07 -4.24
N MET A 41 -13.64 5.46 -4.29
CA MET A 41 -13.86 4.10 -3.81
C MET A 41 -13.50 3.13 -4.93
N LEU A 42 -12.56 2.26 -4.67
CA LEU A 42 -12.06 1.26 -5.61
C LEU A 42 -12.33 -0.14 -5.06
N VAL A 43 -12.82 -1.02 -5.93
CA VAL A 43 -13.00 -2.43 -5.57
C VAL A 43 -11.68 -3.15 -5.86
N ALA A 44 -11.10 -3.78 -4.83
CA ALA A 44 -9.91 -4.58 -5.00
C ALA A 44 -10.23 -5.91 -5.70
N GLU A 45 -9.36 -6.34 -6.60
CA GLU A 45 -9.48 -7.63 -7.28
C GLU A 45 -9.20 -8.79 -6.30
N PRO A 46 -9.89 -9.93 -6.47
CA PRO A 46 -9.64 -11.10 -5.63
C PRO A 46 -8.20 -11.59 -5.73
N LYS A 47 -7.59 -11.91 -4.58
CA LYS A 47 -6.23 -12.46 -4.52
C LYS A 47 -6.19 -13.91 -5.00
N THR A 48 -5.20 -14.24 -5.81
CA THR A 48 -4.91 -15.62 -6.20
C THR A 48 -4.20 -16.37 -5.06
N PRO A 49 -4.13 -17.72 -5.11
CA PRO A 49 -3.31 -18.49 -4.16
C PRO A 49 -1.84 -18.06 -4.12
N LEU A 50 -1.29 -17.64 -5.27
CA LEU A 50 0.08 -17.17 -5.38
C LEU A 50 0.28 -15.85 -4.63
N ASP A 51 -0.64 -14.88 -4.82
CA ASP A 51 -0.62 -13.61 -4.08
C ASP A 51 -0.73 -13.87 -2.58
N SER A 52 -1.69 -14.68 -2.15
CA SER A 52 -1.89 -15.01 -0.72
C SER A 52 -0.66 -15.68 -0.09
N THR A 53 0.03 -16.55 -0.83
CA THR A 53 1.26 -17.17 -0.37
C THR A 53 2.37 -16.13 -0.19
N ALA A 54 2.57 -15.24 -1.17
CA ALA A 54 3.59 -14.19 -1.07
C ALA A 54 3.30 -13.18 0.05
N ILE A 55 2.02 -12.82 0.26
CA ILE A 55 1.60 -11.97 1.38
C ILE A 55 1.93 -12.64 2.72
N GLY A 56 1.63 -13.92 2.86
CA GLY A 56 1.98 -14.68 4.06
C GLY A 56 3.48 -14.70 4.31
N LEU A 57 4.28 -15.03 3.29
CA LEU A 57 5.74 -15.05 3.37
C LEU A 57 6.30 -13.67 3.75
N ALA A 58 5.83 -12.60 3.11
CA ALA A 58 6.25 -11.24 3.42
C ALA A 58 5.90 -10.84 4.86
N GLY A 59 4.68 -11.18 5.32
CA GLY A 59 4.27 -10.94 6.70
C GLY A 59 5.17 -11.65 7.70
N ASP A 60 5.49 -12.92 7.48
CA ASP A 60 6.33 -13.72 8.38
C ASP A 60 7.79 -13.23 8.39
N ALA A 61 8.37 -12.98 7.21
CA ALA A 61 9.71 -12.43 7.09
C ALA A 61 9.87 -11.08 7.81
N LEU A 62 8.88 -10.19 7.66
CA LEU A 62 8.89 -8.89 8.30
C LEU A 62 8.65 -8.97 9.82
N ARG A 63 7.82 -9.89 10.32
CA ARG A 63 7.67 -10.12 11.76
C ARG A 63 9.00 -10.55 12.39
N VAL A 64 9.73 -11.45 11.74
CA VAL A 64 11.06 -11.86 12.20
C VAL A 64 12.06 -10.70 12.14
N ALA A 65 12.07 -9.96 11.03
CA ALA A 65 13.03 -8.87 10.82
C ALA A 65 12.81 -7.68 11.76
N PHE A 66 11.58 -7.32 12.02
CA PHE A 66 11.25 -6.16 12.87
C PHE A 66 11.21 -6.50 14.37
N GLY A 67 10.67 -7.66 14.76
CA GLY A 67 10.59 -8.09 16.16
C GLY A 67 9.84 -7.12 17.06
N ASP A 68 10.19 -7.08 18.34
CA ASP A 68 9.49 -6.32 19.36
C ASP A 68 9.46 -4.80 19.09
N GLY A 69 8.35 -4.16 19.48
CA GLY A 69 8.12 -2.73 19.28
C GLY A 69 7.56 -2.36 17.92
N TRP A 70 7.31 -3.35 17.07
CA TRP A 70 6.71 -3.20 15.74
C TRP A 70 5.55 -4.14 15.55
N LEU A 71 4.50 -3.65 14.91
CA LEU A 71 3.34 -4.43 14.50
C LEU A 71 3.37 -4.62 12.99
N VAL A 72 3.34 -5.87 12.54
CA VAL A 72 3.18 -6.23 11.12
C VAL A 72 1.73 -6.62 10.89
N CYS A 73 1.04 -5.82 10.09
CA CYS A 73 -0.36 -6.00 9.71
C CYS A 73 -0.46 -6.51 8.28
N THR A 74 -1.48 -7.31 7.99
CA THR A 74 -1.84 -7.76 6.65
C THR A 74 -3.29 -7.40 6.37
N HIS A 75 -3.56 -6.80 5.21
CA HIS A 75 -4.91 -6.36 4.81
C HIS A 75 -5.59 -5.47 5.86
N ASN A 76 -4.85 -4.61 6.51
CA ASN A 76 -5.41 -3.65 7.44
C ASN A 76 -5.37 -2.24 6.85
N PRO A 77 -6.40 -1.42 7.07
CA PRO A 77 -6.43 -0.05 6.59
C PRO A 77 -5.33 0.82 7.20
N ILE A 78 -4.84 1.78 6.42
CA ILE A 78 -3.99 2.87 6.88
C ILE A 78 -4.62 4.22 6.52
N ALA A 79 -4.83 5.05 7.52
CA ALA A 79 -5.46 6.36 7.40
C ALA A 79 -4.45 7.42 6.95
N LEU A 80 -4.16 7.49 5.64
CA LEU A 80 -3.09 8.35 5.11
C LEU A 80 -3.43 9.84 5.15
N ASP A 81 -4.67 10.20 4.82
CA ASP A 81 -5.20 11.57 4.83
C ASP A 81 -6.74 11.52 4.88
N ASP A 82 -7.41 12.70 4.77
CA ASP A 82 -8.87 12.80 4.87
C ASP A 82 -9.63 12.13 3.70
N GLU A 83 -8.94 11.79 2.62
CA GLU A 83 -9.54 11.21 1.41
C GLU A 83 -8.92 9.86 1.02
N SER A 84 -8.06 9.27 1.90
CA SER A 84 -7.33 8.05 1.55
C SER A 84 -7.16 7.11 2.74
N GLU A 85 -7.70 5.91 2.57
CA GLU A 85 -7.60 4.79 3.50
C GLU A 85 -7.41 3.49 2.70
N PRO A 86 -6.20 3.27 2.11
CA PRO A 86 -5.87 2.03 1.44
C PRO A 86 -5.65 0.89 2.43
N GLU A 87 -5.77 -0.34 1.91
CA GLU A 87 -5.46 -1.58 2.62
C GLU A 87 -4.23 -2.25 2.01
N PRO A 88 -3.01 -1.90 2.42
CA PRO A 88 -1.81 -2.54 1.90
C PRO A 88 -1.78 -4.03 2.22
N ASP A 89 -1.22 -4.82 1.32
CA ASP A 89 -1.08 -6.27 1.51
C ASP A 89 -0.31 -6.59 2.80
N VAL A 90 0.79 -5.86 3.06
CA VAL A 90 1.51 -5.88 4.34
C VAL A 90 1.98 -4.48 4.70
N MET A 91 1.83 -4.09 5.96
CA MET A 91 2.46 -2.88 6.49
C MET A 91 3.14 -3.12 7.83
N VAL A 92 4.15 -2.33 8.10
CA VAL A 92 4.82 -2.31 9.41
C VAL A 92 4.61 -0.96 10.05
N VAL A 93 4.07 -0.96 11.25
CA VAL A 93 3.82 0.23 12.07
C VAL A 93 4.51 0.11 13.42
N ALA A 94 4.84 1.23 14.05
CA ALA A 94 5.42 1.22 15.40
C ALA A 94 4.38 0.81 16.43
N GLY A 95 4.80 0.19 17.54
CA GLY A 95 3.91 -0.15 18.66
C GLY A 95 3.33 -1.55 18.60
N GLN A 96 2.17 -1.72 19.21
CA GLN A 96 1.48 -3.01 19.41
C GLN A 96 0.03 -2.92 18.95
N ILE A 97 -0.62 -4.08 18.74
CA ILE A 97 -2.01 -4.16 18.27
C ILE A 97 -3.00 -3.35 19.12
N ARG A 98 -2.76 -3.24 20.42
CA ARG A 98 -3.65 -2.50 21.34
C ARG A 98 -3.57 -0.99 21.17
N ASP A 99 -2.49 -0.47 20.59
CA ASP A 99 -2.29 0.97 20.36
C ASP A 99 -3.22 1.47 19.25
N TYR A 100 -3.70 0.57 18.40
CA TYR A 100 -4.58 0.82 17.25
C TYR A 100 -6.02 0.36 17.46
N ARG A 101 -6.45 0.22 18.74
CA ARG A 101 -7.80 -0.23 19.08
C ARG A 101 -8.90 0.75 18.66
N ASP A 102 -8.63 2.04 18.73
CA ASP A 102 -9.64 3.10 18.56
C ASP A 102 -9.49 3.88 17.24
N ALA A 103 -8.39 3.67 16.50
CA ALA A 103 -8.13 4.30 15.20
C ALA A 103 -7.11 3.51 14.39
N HIS A 104 -7.24 3.55 13.07
CA HIS A 104 -6.23 3.00 12.16
C HIS A 104 -4.92 3.79 12.23
N PRO A 105 -3.75 3.15 11.96
CA PRO A 105 -2.48 3.86 11.90
C PRO A 105 -2.51 4.92 10.78
N GLU A 106 -1.89 6.07 11.05
CA GLU A 106 -1.75 7.16 10.07
C GLU A 106 -0.38 7.15 9.38
N ARG A 107 0.55 6.35 9.88
CA ARG A 107 1.93 6.25 9.35
C ARG A 107 2.42 4.82 9.39
N ALA A 108 3.08 4.42 8.33
CA ALA A 108 3.79 3.15 8.25
C ALA A 108 5.31 3.38 8.14
N ALA A 109 6.08 2.52 8.79
CA ALA A 109 7.53 2.44 8.65
C ALA A 109 7.93 1.78 7.32
N LEU A 110 7.08 0.86 6.84
CA LEU A 110 7.21 0.15 5.57
C LEU A 110 5.82 -0.24 5.09
N VAL A 111 5.58 -0.05 3.81
CA VAL A 111 4.40 -0.59 3.10
C VAL A 111 4.88 -1.58 2.05
N VAL A 112 4.21 -2.72 1.93
CA VAL A 112 4.50 -3.76 0.94
C VAL A 112 3.20 -4.11 0.20
N GLU A 113 3.25 -4.07 -1.12
CA GLU A 113 2.21 -4.61 -2.00
C GLU A 113 2.74 -5.85 -2.73
N VAL A 114 1.91 -6.84 -2.92
CA VAL A 114 2.21 -8.05 -3.68
C VAL A 114 1.48 -7.97 -5.01
N ALA A 115 2.22 -7.96 -6.09
CA ALA A 115 1.73 -7.63 -7.40
C ALA A 115 1.92 -8.77 -8.42
N LEU A 116 0.82 -9.34 -8.88
CA LEU A 116 0.75 -10.20 -10.07
C LEU A 116 0.02 -9.46 -11.20
N SER A 117 -1.29 -9.28 -11.08
CA SER A 117 -2.11 -8.54 -12.04
C SER A 117 -2.15 -7.03 -11.77
N SER A 118 -1.95 -6.60 -10.52
CA SER A 118 -2.02 -5.22 -10.07
C SER A 118 -0.75 -4.39 -10.29
N LEU A 119 0.34 -4.99 -10.82
CA LEU A 119 1.68 -4.37 -10.86
C LEU A 119 1.71 -2.94 -11.42
N ALA A 120 0.98 -2.68 -12.50
CA ALA A 120 0.92 -1.33 -13.09
C ALA A 120 0.21 -0.33 -12.16
N PHE A 121 -0.83 -0.77 -11.45
CA PHE A 121 -1.57 0.03 -10.49
C PHE A 121 -0.72 0.34 -9.24
N ASP A 122 -0.03 -0.67 -8.70
CA ASP A 122 0.83 -0.53 -7.53
C ASP A 122 2.04 0.36 -7.80
N ARG A 123 2.62 0.24 -9.01
CA ARG A 123 3.73 1.11 -9.44
C ARG A 123 3.31 2.57 -9.58
N ARG A 124 2.12 2.83 -10.10
CA ARG A 124 1.69 4.15 -10.54
C ARG A 124 0.74 4.82 -9.54
N HIS A 125 -0.43 4.22 -9.29
CA HIS A 125 -1.45 4.83 -8.43
C HIS A 125 -1.09 4.70 -6.95
N LYS A 126 -0.95 3.48 -6.43
CA LYS A 126 -0.57 3.27 -5.02
C LYS A 126 0.81 3.87 -4.73
N GLY A 127 1.78 3.72 -5.64
CA GLY A 127 3.10 4.32 -5.49
C GLY A 127 3.07 5.85 -5.37
N SER A 128 2.27 6.53 -6.19
CA SER A 128 2.09 7.99 -6.08
C SER A 128 1.35 8.37 -4.80
N LEU A 129 0.33 7.61 -4.40
CA LEU A 129 -0.42 7.84 -3.17
C LEU A 129 0.47 7.74 -1.93
N TYR A 130 1.23 6.64 -1.80
CA TYR A 130 2.16 6.43 -0.69
C TYR A 130 3.29 7.46 -0.67
N ALA A 131 3.82 7.83 -1.84
CA ALA A 131 4.81 8.90 -1.94
C ALA A 131 4.26 10.25 -1.45
N ARG A 132 3.03 10.62 -1.84
CA ARG A 132 2.34 11.82 -1.38
C ARG A 132 2.14 11.83 0.14
N ALA A 133 1.79 10.68 0.69
CA ALA A 133 1.62 10.49 2.14
C ALA A 133 2.95 10.44 2.91
N GLY A 134 4.11 10.47 2.23
CA GLY A 134 5.42 10.47 2.85
C GLY A 134 5.88 9.10 3.38
N VAL A 135 5.31 7.99 2.88
CA VAL A 135 5.79 6.64 3.18
C VAL A 135 7.22 6.51 2.63
N ALA A 136 8.21 6.44 3.53
CA ALA A 136 9.62 6.53 3.15
C ALA A 136 10.17 5.24 2.51
N ASP A 137 9.60 4.09 2.82
CA ASP A 137 10.01 2.77 2.35
C ASP A 137 8.77 2.04 1.81
N TYR A 138 8.72 1.84 0.50
CA TYR A 138 7.64 1.18 -0.20
C TYR A 138 8.20 0.05 -1.06
N TRP A 139 7.75 -1.16 -0.83
CA TRP A 139 8.20 -2.34 -1.56
C TRP A 139 7.06 -2.92 -2.39
N ILE A 140 7.37 -3.38 -3.61
CA ILE A 140 6.47 -4.17 -4.42
C ILE A 140 7.11 -5.55 -4.61
N VAL A 141 6.49 -6.59 -4.07
CA VAL A 141 6.84 -7.98 -4.37
C VAL A 141 6.26 -8.31 -5.73
N ASN A 142 7.05 -8.09 -6.76
CA ASN A 142 6.68 -8.27 -8.16
C ASN A 142 6.79 -9.75 -8.55
N LEU A 143 5.65 -10.42 -8.57
CA LEU A 143 5.56 -11.85 -8.89
C LEU A 143 5.73 -12.14 -10.39
N VAL A 144 5.53 -11.13 -11.24
CA VAL A 144 5.70 -11.27 -12.71
C VAL A 144 7.17 -11.46 -13.05
N ASP A 145 8.03 -10.57 -12.52
CA ASP A 145 9.46 -10.55 -12.82
C ASP A 145 10.29 -11.30 -11.75
N ARG A 146 9.64 -11.77 -10.67
CA ARG A 146 10.27 -12.43 -9.52
C ARG A 146 11.38 -11.57 -8.90
N VAL A 147 11.04 -10.33 -8.57
CA VAL A 147 11.93 -9.35 -7.93
C VAL A 147 11.16 -8.59 -6.84
N VAL A 148 11.88 -7.93 -5.94
CA VAL A 148 11.30 -6.92 -5.07
C VAL A 148 11.73 -5.53 -5.54
N GLU A 149 10.77 -4.67 -5.83
CA GLU A 149 11.01 -3.28 -6.16
C GLU A 149 11.03 -2.46 -4.88
N VAL A 150 12.17 -1.96 -4.50
CA VAL A 150 12.33 -1.09 -3.33
C VAL A 150 12.26 0.36 -3.79
N ARG A 151 11.26 1.09 -3.31
CA ARG A 151 10.98 2.46 -3.71
C ARG A 151 11.15 3.40 -2.53
N ARG A 152 12.01 4.40 -2.66
CA ARG A 152 12.44 5.30 -1.59
C ARG A 152 12.54 6.74 -2.03
N ARG A 153 12.74 7.65 -1.08
CA ARG A 153 12.80 9.09 -1.28
C ARG A 153 11.56 9.64 -1.99
N PRO A 154 10.39 9.61 -1.33
CA PRO A 154 9.20 10.24 -1.87
C PRO A 154 9.45 11.74 -2.04
N ALA A 155 9.09 12.31 -3.19
CA ALA A 155 9.25 13.72 -3.51
C ALA A 155 8.12 14.21 -4.42
N PRO A 156 7.84 15.53 -4.43
CA PRO A 156 6.87 16.11 -5.35
C PRO A 156 7.23 15.78 -6.81
N ASP A 157 6.23 15.35 -7.57
CA ASP A 157 6.33 15.08 -9.00
C ASP A 157 4.99 15.44 -9.67
N PRO A 158 4.91 16.58 -10.38
CA PRO A 158 3.68 17.00 -11.06
C PRO A 158 3.20 16.04 -12.15
N GLY A 159 4.06 15.15 -12.65
CA GLY A 159 3.72 14.13 -13.63
C GLY A 159 3.09 12.87 -13.04
N ALA A 160 3.16 12.69 -11.71
CA ALA A 160 2.59 11.55 -11.03
C ALA A 160 1.10 11.77 -10.72
N ASP A 161 0.34 10.67 -10.62
CA ASP A 161 -1.13 10.70 -10.49
C ASP A 161 -1.64 11.52 -9.30
N PHE A 162 -0.91 11.52 -8.19
CA PHE A 162 -1.26 12.28 -6.98
C PHE A 162 -0.18 13.32 -6.60
N GLY A 163 0.64 13.74 -7.57
CA GLY A 163 1.59 14.84 -7.43
C GLY A 163 2.87 14.50 -6.68
N ALA A 164 3.15 13.22 -6.44
CA ALA A 164 4.39 12.76 -5.81
C ALA A 164 4.81 11.39 -6.36
N ALA A 165 6.11 11.11 -6.36
CA ALA A 165 6.69 9.84 -6.78
C ALA A 165 7.95 9.52 -5.97
N TYR A 166 8.37 8.26 -6.02
CA TYR A 166 9.64 7.82 -5.45
C TYR A 166 10.78 8.10 -6.42
N GLN A 167 11.85 8.70 -5.93
CA GLN A 167 13.01 9.08 -6.73
C GLN A 167 14.01 7.93 -6.89
N ASP A 168 14.06 7.03 -5.90
CA ASP A 168 14.93 5.85 -5.93
C ASP A 168 14.08 4.60 -6.10
N ILE A 169 14.44 3.81 -7.12
CA ILE A 169 13.82 2.51 -7.39
C ILE A 169 14.97 1.50 -7.59
N GLU A 170 15.04 0.54 -6.68
CA GLU A 170 15.99 -0.57 -6.74
C GLU A 170 15.23 -1.86 -7.04
N LEU A 171 15.76 -2.71 -7.92
CA LEU A 171 15.23 -4.02 -8.24
C LEU A 171 16.11 -5.10 -7.59
N ALA A 172 15.63 -5.64 -6.50
CA ALA A 172 16.31 -6.71 -5.77
C ALA A 172 15.85 -8.09 -6.27
N ARG A 173 16.82 -8.93 -6.66
CA ARG A 173 16.60 -10.26 -7.21
C ARG A 173 16.75 -11.34 -6.12
N PRO A 174 16.25 -12.58 -6.34
CA PRO A 174 16.57 -13.73 -5.51
C PRO A 174 18.08 -13.83 -5.21
N GLY A 175 18.42 -14.16 -3.97
CA GLY A 175 19.79 -14.15 -3.44
C GLY A 175 20.23 -12.79 -2.85
N ALA A 176 19.50 -11.70 -3.11
CA ALA A 176 19.76 -10.42 -2.48
C ALA A 176 19.13 -10.32 -1.07
N THR A 177 19.64 -9.37 -0.30
CA THR A 177 19.13 -9.08 1.04
C THR A 177 18.73 -7.61 1.12
N LEU A 178 17.51 -7.37 1.60
CA LEU A 178 16.94 -6.04 1.81
C LEU A 178 17.11 -5.59 3.26
N THR A 179 17.22 -4.29 3.44
CA THR A 179 17.28 -3.65 4.76
C THR A 179 16.20 -2.59 4.85
N PRO A 180 15.18 -2.75 5.73
CA PRO A 180 14.17 -1.74 5.94
C PRO A 180 14.78 -0.45 6.51
N LEU A 181 14.32 0.73 6.05
CA LEU A 181 14.86 2.01 6.52
C LEU A 181 14.67 2.22 8.02
N ALA A 182 13.50 1.84 8.55
CA ALA A 182 13.17 2.01 9.96
C ALA A 182 13.95 1.06 10.90
N LYS A 183 14.56 0.00 10.35
CA LYS A 183 15.35 -0.96 11.14
C LYS A 183 16.63 -1.35 10.39
N PRO A 184 17.66 -0.49 10.40
CA PRO A 184 18.88 -0.71 9.60
C PRO A 184 19.70 -1.96 9.96
N ALA A 185 19.46 -2.54 11.14
CA ALA A 185 20.10 -3.80 11.55
C ALA A 185 19.36 -5.05 11.02
N ALA A 186 18.11 -4.90 10.58
CA ALA A 186 17.31 -6.02 10.06
C ALA A 186 17.80 -6.45 8.67
N ARG A 187 17.58 -7.73 8.38
CA ARG A 187 17.88 -8.33 7.07
C ARG A 187 16.69 -9.16 6.65
N VAL A 188 16.24 -8.95 5.41
CA VAL A 188 15.14 -9.68 4.78
C VAL A 188 15.65 -10.25 3.46
N ALA A 189 15.75 -11.54 3.34
CA ALA A 189 16.16 -12.15 2.08
C ALA A 189 15.02 -12.03 1.06
N VAL A 190 15.35 -11.71 -0.19
CA VAL A 190 14.35 -11.61 -1.28
C VAL A 190 13.67 -12.98 -1.48
N ASP A 191 14.41 -14.06 -1.29
CA ASP A 191 13.89 -15.43 -1.39
C ASP A 191 12.80 -15.73 -0.34
N ASP A 192 12.82 -15.05 0.82
CA ASP A 192 11.80 -15.21 1.85
C ASP A 192 10.49 -14.46 1.53
N LEU A 193 10.48 -13.61 0.50
CA LEU A 193 9.32 -12.83 0.05
C LEU A 193 8.64 -13.41 -1.20
N LEU A 194 9.32 -14.33 -1.89
CA LEU A 194 8.88 -14.89 -3.16
C LEU A 194 8.47 -16.36 -3.00
N PRO A 195 7.28 -16.75 -3.46
CA PRO A 195 6.83 -18.14 -3.46
C PRO A 195 7.54 -19.03 -4.47
#